data_70256ef2932298e9e3eabb80669cf791
#
_entry.id   70256ef2932298e9e3eabb80669cf791
#
_cell.length_a   1.000
_cell.length_b   1.000
_cell.length_c   1.000
_cell.angle_alpha   90.00
_cell.angle_beta   90.00
_cell.angle_gamma   90.00
#
_symmetry.space_group_name_H-M   'P 1'
#
loop_
_entity.id
_entity.type
_entity.pdbx_description
1 polymer ?
#
loop_
_entity_poly.entity_id
_entity_poly.type
_entity_poly.pdbx_seq_one_letter_code
_entity_poly.pdbx_strand_id
1 'polypeptide(L)'
;MTDLKALAAALAGVPGLSGIAASDLAPLPDKGIAHDHLRIGATGLLARVPRPQQFGPGAGAAYLAYQAASFRRAWPSGRTPRLIAAIAQAPGLPLGALVIEAVEGRPPRLPQELPKIAECLARIHCLPLPPTAGRPPLQDHADPARGTLAVIERNARSLPAACADAGARAAIEAEIAWARGFAADSRDKDQPVTLVMSDTHPGNFLIDARGNAMFMDVEKAVYGSPAIDLAHATLYTSTVWDPDCRAVLSREDVRGFYRDYLGRIDPGLAQRLKPWLAPMRRLTWLRTTAWACRFKAEVLDKGLLGDSASRYARHAADCIRDYLSPATIAHLRAEWLGAEPFRLD
;
A
#
# COMPACT_ATOMS: atom_id res chain seq x y z
N MET A 1 8.40 17.93 11.53
CA MET A 1 7.33 17.91 12.57
C MET A 1 6.26 18.89 12.14
N THR A 2 5.00 18.50 12.21
CA THR A 2 3.85 19.34 11.82
C THR A 2 3.76 20.61 12.68
N ASP A 3 3.49 21.76 12.06
CA ASP A 3 3.18 23.01 12.77
C ASP A 3 1.76 22.92 13.34
N LEU A 4 1.66 22.66 14.65
CA LEU A 4 0.37 22.49 15.33
C LEU A 4 -0.48 23.77 15.36
N LYS A 5 0.15 24.94 15.38
CA LYS A 5 -0.58 26.23 15.37
C LYS A 5 -1.19 26.47 13.99
N ALA A 6 -0.41 26.25 12.93
CA ALA A 6 -0.91 26.34 11.57
C ALA A 6 -2.05 25.33 11.31
N LEU A 7 -1.91 24.09 11.79
CA LEU A 7 -2.96 23.08 11.67
C LEU A 7 -4.24 23.47 12.42
N ALA A 8 -4.14 23.95 13.68
CA ALA A 8 -5.31 24.40 14.44
C ALA A 8 -6.03 25.58 13.75
N ALA A 9 -5.26 26.55 13.24
CA ALA A 9 -5.83 27.66 12.48
C ALA A 9 -6.57 27.20 11.22
N ALA A 10 -6.01 26.22 10.50
CA ALA A 10 -6.64 25.65 9.31
C ALA A 10 -7.89 24.82 9.64
N LEU A 11 -7.90 24.09 10.76
CA LEU A 11 -9.05 23.33 11.25
C LEU A 11 -10.26 24.21 11.58
N ALA A 12 -10.03 25.47 11.95
CA ALA A 12 -11.13 26.42 12.23
C ALA A 12 -12.07 26.63 11.03
N GLY A 13 -11.59 26.41 9.80
CA GLY A 13 -12.40 26.43 8.58
C GLY A 13 -13.21 25.15 8.32
N VAL A 14 -13.03 24.11 9.14
CA VAL A 14 -13.76 22.84 8.98
C VAL A 14 -15.01 22.86 9.90
N PRO A 15 -16.21 22.61 9.37
CA PRO A 15 -17.44 22.59 10.19
C PRO A 15 -17.30 21.68 11.41
N GLY A 16 -17.59 22.22 12.60
CA GLY A 16 -17.51 21.51 13.87
C GLY A 16 -16.11 21.49 14.52
N LEU A 17 -15.08 22.09 13.91
CA LEU A 17 -13.71 22.13 14.43
C LEU A 17 -13.19 23.56 14.73
N SER A 18 -14.05 24.58 14.71
CA SER A 18 -13.66 25.98 14.89
C SER A 18 -13.06 26.29 16.25
N GLY A 19 -13.32 25.47 17.27
CA GLY A 19 -12.80 25.68 18.63
C GLY A 19 -11.54 24.89 18.98
N ILE A 20 -10.96 24.17 18.01
CA ILE A 20 -9.78 23.33 18.26
C ILE A 20 -8.53 24.19 18.40
N ALA A 21 -7.87 24.08 19.56
CA ALA A 21 -6.58 24.75 19.86
C ALA A 21 -5.41 23.77 19.50
N ALA A 22 -4.20 24.34 19.40
CA ALA A 22 -3.01 23.52 19.16
C ALA A 22 -2.74 22.49 20.28
N SER A 23 -3.16 22.79 21.52
CA SER A 23 -3.10 21.88 22.68
C SER A 23 -4.02 20.64 22.55
N ASP A 24 -5.05 20.72 21.71
CA ASP A 24 -6.01 19.63 21.49
C ASP A 24 -5.53 18.65 20.40
N LEU A 25 -4.39 18.95 19.78
CA LEU A 25 -3.80 18.11 18.73
C LEU A 25 -2.75 17.18 19.33
N ALA A 26 -3.10 15.90 19.48
CA ALA A 26 -2.22 14.89 20.04
C ALA A 26 -1.62 14.00 18.93
N PRO A 27 -0.28 14.03 18.72
CA PRO A 27 0.39 13.14 17.79
C PRO A 27 0.16 11.67 18.16
N LEU A 28 -0.17 10.85 17.18
CA LEU A 28 -0.15 9.39 17.34
C LEU A 28 1.30 8.88 17.27
N PRO A 29 1.58 7.70 17.87
CA PRO A 29 2.88 7.07 17.72
C PRO A 29 3.28 6.96 16.26
N ASP A 30 4.54 7.28 15.97
CA ASP A 30 5.08 7.26 14.60
C ASP A 30 5.08 5.83 14.05
N LYS A 31 4.20 5.56 13.10
CA LYS A 31 4.03 4.24 12.46
C LYS A 31 4.18 4.31 10.93
N GLY A 32 4.77 5.36 10.40
CA GLY A 32 4.95 5.50 8.96
C GLY A 32 5.96 6.58 8.65
N ILE A 33 6.40 6.63 7.39
CA ILE A 33 7.43 7.58 6.94
C ILE A 33 6.84 8.80 6.22
N ALA A 34 5.60 8.70 5.70
CA ALA A 34 5.06 9.70 4.79
C ALA A 34 4.17 10.77 5.45
N HIS A 35 3.53 10.47 6.59
CA HIS A 35 2.55 11.36 7.22
C HIS A 35 2.72 11.43 8.73
N ASP A 36 2.41 12.62 9.28
CA ASP A 36 2.10 12.77 10.69
C ASP A 36 0.59 12.56 10.88
N HIS A 37 0.20 11.80 11.90
CA HIS A 37 -1.18 11.58 12.29
C HIS A 37 -1.42 12.22 13.66
N LEU A 38 -2.43 13.09 13.74
CA LEU A 38 -2.76 13.81 14.97
C LEU A 38 -4.23 13.59 15.32
N ARG A 39 -4.49 13.13 16.53
CA ARG A 39 -5.85 13.07 17.08
C ARG A 39 -6.35 14.49 17.34
N ILE A 40 -7.59 14.78 16.95
CA ILE A 40 -8.22 16.09 17.11
C ILE A 40 -9.13 16.06 18.33
N GLY A 41 -8.60 16.38 19.50
CA GLY A 41 -9.34 16.36 20.77
C GLY A 41 -10.16 15.09 20.95
N ALA A 42 -11.39 15.23 21.47
CA ALA A 42 -12.36 14.13 21.65
C ALA A 42 -13.36 13.98 20.47
N THR A 43 -13.02 14.52 19.29
CA THR A 43 -13.94 14.57 18.14
C THR A 43 -14.16 13.24 17.43
N GLY A 44 -13.33 12.22 17.69
CA GLY A 44 -13.29 10.99 16.91
C GLY A 44 -12.67 11.16 15.52
N LEU A 45 -11.89 12.25 15.29
CA LEU A 45 -11.25 12.56 14.02
C LEU A 45 -9.73 12.58 14.15
N LEU A 46 -9.07 12.36 13.01
CA LEU A 46 -7.63 12.48 12.83
C LEU A 46 -7.30 13.50 11.76
N ALA A 47 -6.26 14.31 11.99
CA ALA A 47 -5.57 15.03 10.93
C ALA A 47 -4.43 14.17 10.39
N ARG A 48 -4.38 13.99 9.08
CA ARG A 48 -3.31 13.33 8.33
C ARG A 48 -2.55 14.40 7.57
N VAL A 49 -1.31 14.66 7.98
CA VAL A 49 -0.48 15.75 7.45
C VAL A 49 0.72 15.16 6.72
N PRO A 50 0.86 15.37 5.41
CA PRO A 50 2.00 14.88 4.66
C PRO A 50 3.32 15.49 5.13
N ARG A 51 4.37 14.69 5.24
CA ARG A 51 5.74 15.14 5.54
C ARG A 51 6.41 15.60 4.24
N PRO A 52 6.71 16.89 4.07
CA PRO A 52 7.23 17.42 2.80
C PRO A 52 8.48 16.71 2.27
N GLN A 53 9.33 16.22 3.18
CA GLN A 53 10.58 15.54 2.83
C GLN A 53 10.38 14.22 2.06
N GLN A 54 9.19 13.64 2.15
CA GLN A 54 8.84 12.37 1.48
C GLN A 54 8.25 12.58 0.08
N PHE A 55 7.99 13.82 -0.28
CA PHE A 55 7.35 14.17 -1.55
C PHE A 55 8.26 15.12 -2.34
N GLY A 56 8.36 14.89 -3.64
CA GLY A 56 9.16 15.74 -4.52
C GLY A 56 8.59 17.16 -4.64
N PRO A 57 9.39 18.12 -5.12
CA PRO A 57 8.92 19.46 -5.40
C PRO A 57 7.76 19.42 -6.40
N GLY A 58 6.64 20.10 -6.09
CA GLY A 58 5.44 20.14 -6.94
C GLY A 58 4.33 19.14 -6.55
N ALA A 59 4.51 18.35 -5.49
CA ALA A 59 3.47 17.42 -5.01
C ALA A 59 2.15 18.09 -4.56
N GLY A 60 2.11 19.29 -4.20
CA GLY A 60 1.06 20.22 -3.82
C GLY A 60 -0.42 19.79 -3.94
N ALA A 61 -1.21 20.69 -4.55
CA ALA A 61 -2.68 20.53 -4.63
C ALA A 61 -3.13 19.25 -5.37
N ALA A 62 -2.40 18.80 -6.40
CA ALA A 62 -2.72 17.58 -7.12
C ALA A 62 -2.59 16.32 -6.25
N TYR A 63 -1.57 16.29 -5.38
CA TYR A 63 -1.39 15.17 -4.44
C TYR A 63 -2.51 15.13 -3.39
N LEU A 64 -2.87 16.29 -2.82
CA LEU A 64 -3.99 16.39 -1.86
C LEU A 64 -5.32 15.95 -2.51
N ALA A 65 -5.57 16.41 -3.74
CA ALA A 65 -6.77 16.04 -4.50
C ALA A 65 -6.82 14.53 -4.78
N TYR A 66 -5.66 13.93 -5.11
CA TYR A 66 -5.54 12.48 -5.32
C TYR A 66 -5.89 11.70 -4.07
N GLN A 67 -5.27 12.04 -2.94
CA GLN A 67 -5.55 11.40 -1.66
C GLN A 67 -7.03 11.54 -1.26
N ALA A 68 -7.57 12.76 -1.35
CA ALA A 68 -8.98 12.99 -1.03
C ALA A 68 -9.93 12.16 -1.92
N ALA A 69 -9.62 12.02 -3.20
CA ALA A 69 -10.38 11.16 -4.12
C ALA A 69 -10.26 9.68 -3.72
N SER A 70 -9.08 9.21 -3.34
CA SER A 70 -8.86 7.84 -2.88
C SER A 70 -9.76 7.48 -1.68
N PHE A 71 -9.79 8.33 -0.65
CA PHE A 71 -10.69 8.14 0.49
C PHE A 71 -12.17 8.12 0.07
N ARG A 72 -12.61 9.11 -0.74
CA ARG A 72 -14.01 9.18 -1.19
C ARG A 72 -14.43 7.95 -1.99
N ARG A 73 -13.53 7.41 -2.83
CA ARG A 73 -13.79 6.24 -3.66
C ARG A 73 -13.85 4.95 -2.87
N ALA A 74 -12.97 4.80 -1.86
CA ALA A 74 -12.88 3.59 -1.05
C ALA A 74 -13.93 3.53 0.07
N TRP A 75 -14.36 4.68 0.61
CA TRP A 75 -15.28 4.74 1.76
C TRP A 75 -16.59 3.96 1.61
N PRO A 76 -17.30 3.92 0.45
CA PRO A 76 -18.54 3.16 0.32
C PRO A 76 -18.38 1.65 0.55
N SER A 77 -17.16 1.12 0.57
CA SER A 77 -16.90 -0.27 0.98
C SER A 77 -17.25 -0.56 2.44
N GLY A 78 -17.33 0.50 3.28
CA GLY A 78 -17.42 0.37 4.73
C GLY A 78 -16.18 -0.24 5.38
N ARG A 79 -15.03 -0.24 4.68
CA ARG A 79 -13.76 -0.85 5.13
C ARG A 79 -12.58 0.12 5.14
N THR A 80 -12.83 1.41 4.98
CA THR A 80 -11.82 2.48 5.06
C THR A 80 -12.37 3.66 5.86
N PRO A 81 -11.52 4.52 6.46
CA PRO A 81 -11.98 5.73 7.13
C PRO A 81 -12.72 6.66 6.18
N ARG A 82 -13.71 7.40 6.70
CA ARG A 82 -14.38 8.46 5.96
C ARG A 82 -13.51 9.71 5.89
N LEU A 83 -13.41 10.32 4.72
CA LEU A 83 -12.88 11.67 4.58
C LEU A 83 -13.93 12.68 5.07
N ILE A 84 -13.54 13.56 5.98
CA ILE A 84 -14.36 14.65 6.51
C ILE A 84 -14.07 15.95 5.76
N ALA A 85 -12.78 16.31 5.64
CA ALA A 85 -12.35 17.52 4.95
C ALA A 85 -10.96 17.34 4.31
N ALA A 86 -10.71 18.12 3.26
CA ALA A 86 -9.38 18.35 2.72
C ALA A 86 -9.02 19.82 2.95
N ILE A 87 -7.95 20.05 3.69
CA ILE A 87 -7.42 21.37 4.02
C ILE A 87 -6.39 21.72 2.96
N ALA A 88 -6.62 22.81 2.24
CA ALA A 88 -5.68 23.27 1.22
C ALA A 88 -4.32 23.68 1.81
N GLN A 89 -3.33 23.84 0.93
CA GLN A 89 -2.02 24.36 1.29
C GLN A 89 -2.14 25.73 1.97
N ALA A 90 -1.38 25.92 3.03
CA ALA A 90 -1.34 27.15 3.81
C ALA A 90 0.06 27.33 4.42
N PRO A 91 0.43 28.54 4.91
CA PRO A 91 1.65 28.72 5.70
C PRO A 91 1.71 27.71 6.85
N GLY A 92 2.82 26.99 6.98
CA GLY A 92 2.99 25.89 7.95
C GLY A 92 2.40 24.54 7.53
N LEU A 93 1.61 24.49 6.44
CA LEU A 93 1.02 23.27 5.86
C LEU A 93 1.27 23.22 4.32
N PRO A 94 2.52 23.05 3.88
CA PRO A 94 2.90 23.21 2.48
C PRO A 94 2.25 22.20 1.53
N LEU A 95 1.79 21.05 2.03
CA LEU A 95 1.07 20.02 1.26
C LEU A 95 -0.41 19.91 1.65
N GLY A 96 -0.91 20.82 2.53
CA GLY A 96 -2.25 20.71 3.09
C GLY A 96 -2.38 19.58 4.11
N ALA A 97 -3.61 19.19 4.42
CA ALA A 97 -3.91 18.06 5.31
C ALA A 97 -5.26 17.42 4.94
N LEU A 98 -5.47 16.19 5.37
CA LEU A 98 -6.77 15.55 5.36
C LEU A 98 -7.29 15.40 6.79
N VAL A 99 -8.58 15.65 6.98
CA VAL A 99 -9.31 15.29 8.20
C VAL A 99 -10.13 14.04 7.88
N ILE A 100 -9.85 12.98 8.62
CA ILE A 100 -10.49 11.67 8.43
C ILE A 100 -11.08 11.15 9.74
N GLU A 101 -11.99 10.20 9.65
CA GLU A 101 -12.50 9.45 10.79
C GLU A 101 -11.36 8.71 11.49
N ALA A 102 -11.31 8.79 12.83
CA ALA A 102 -10.41 7.99 13.64
C ALA A 102 -10.97 6.58 13.80
N VAL A 103 -10.24 5.58 13.30
CA VAL A 103 -10.59 4.17 13.49
C VAL A 103 -9.82 3.65 14.69
N GLU A 104 -10.54 3.27 15.73
CA GLU A 104 -9.97 2.57 16.88
C GLU A 104 -9.83 1.08 16.56
N GLY A 105 -8.64 0.53 16.80
CA GLY A 105 -8.38 -0.86 16.49
C GLY A 105 -6.96 -1.27 16.86
N ARG A 106 -6.64 -2.51 16.58
CA ARG A 106 -5.32 -3.10 16.78
C ARG A 106 -4.79 -3.72 15.49
N PRO A 107 -3.47 -3.92 15.35
CA PRO A 107 -2.90 -4.69 14.26
C PRO A 107 -3.53 -6.10 14.15
N PRO A 108 -3.65 -6.66 12.94
CA PRO A 108 -4.16 -8.02 12.77
C PRO A 108 -3.17 -9.06 13.33
N ARG A 109 -3.71 -10.16 13.85
CA ARG A 109 -2.94 -11.33 14.27
C ARG A 109 -2.88 -12.32 13.12
N LEU A 110 -1.70 -12.54 12.57
CA LEU A 110 -1.49 -13.44 11.45
C LEU A 110 -0.99 -14.81 11.92
N PRO A 111 -1.36 -15.88 11.21
CA PRO A 111 -2.24 -15.94 10.04
C PRO A 111 -3.74 -15.90 10.34
N GLN A 112 -4.16 -15.98 11.62
CA GLN A 112 -5.54 -16.25 12.07
C GLN A 112 -6.57 -15.22 11.54
N GLU A 113 -6.15 -13.97 11.29
CA GLU A 113 -7.06 -12.92 10.85
C GLU A 113 -6.91 -12.58 9.34
N LEU A 114 -6.20 -13.41 8.57
CA LEU A 114 -6.18 -13.33 7.11
C LEU A 114 -7.58 -13.35 6.47
N PRO A 115 -8.55 -14.16 6.94
CA PRO A 115 -9.91 -14.15 6.42
C PRO A 115 -10.61 -12.80 6.55
N LYS A 116 -10.29 -12.00 7.58
CA LYS A 116 -10.83 -10.64 7.77
C LYS A 116 -10.22 -9.66 6.76
N ILE A 117 -8.92 -9.79 6.49
CA ILE A 117 -8.24 -9.01 5.44
C ILE A 117 -8.82 -9.36 4.07
N ALA A 118 -9.04 -10.65 3.78
CA ALA A 118 -9.67 -11.09 2.53
C ALA A 118 -11.08 -10.49 2.36
N GLU A 119 -11.89 -10.46 3.43
CA GLU A 119 -13.21 -9.80 3.41
C GLU A 119 -13.10 -8.30 3.18
N CYS A 120 -12.20 -7.61 3.85
CA CYS A 120 -11.96 -6.18 3.66
C CYS A 120 -11.64 -5.87 2.20
N LEU A 121 -10.71 -6.59 1.60
CA LEU A 121 -10.32 -6.41 0.20
C LEU A 121 -11.48 -6.76 -0.76
N ALA A 122 -12.23 -7.83 -0.50
CA ALA A 122 -13.40 -8.18 -1.31
C ALA A 122 -14.43 -7.04 -1.31
N ARG A 123 -14.72 -6.42 -0.16
CA ARG A 123 -15.63 -5.28 -0.06
C ARG A 123 -15.15 -4.07 -0.86
N ILE A 124 -13.85 -3.79 -0.88
CA ILE A 124 -13.27 -2.69 -1.65
C ILE A 124 -13.32 -3.02 -3.15
N HIS A 125 -12.92 -4.22 -3.55
CA HIS A 125 -12.86 -4.63 -4.95
C HIS A 125 -14.22 -4.83 -5.61
N CYS A 126 -15.28 -5.06 -4.81
CA CYS A 126 -16.66 -5.13 -5.29
C CYS A 126 -17.33 -3.76 -5.45
N LEU A 127 -16.65 -2.65 -5.17
CA LEU A 127 -17.19 -1.32 -5.44
C LEU A 127 -17.45 -1.13 -6.94
N PRO A 128 -18.54 -0.47 -7.32
CA PRO A 128 -18.83 -0.18 -8.71
C PRO A 128 -17.68 0.57 -9.39
N LEU A 129 -17.23 0.06 -10.54
CA LEU A 129 -16.19 0.70 -11.33
C LEU A 129 -16.80 1.88 -12.11
N PRO A 130 -16.34 3.13 -11.89
CA PRO A 130 -16.85 4.25 -12.66
C PRO A 130 -16.41 4.18 -14.13
N PRO A 131 -17.16 4.79 -15.05
CA PRO A 131 -16.70 4.99 -16.42
C PRO A 131 -15.30 5.62 -16.45
N THR A 132 -14.51 5.35 -17.48
CA THR A 132 -13.12 5.82 -17.59
C THR A 132 -12.98 7.33 -17.37
N ALA A 133 -13.89 8.13 -17.95
CA ALA A 133 -13.92 9.59 -17.76
C ALA A 133 -14.16 10.02 -16.30
N GLY A 134 -14.74 9.15 -15.48
CA GLY A 134 -14.99 9.39 -14.06
C GLY A 134 -13.86 8.86 -13.13
N ARG A 135 -12.80 8.25 -13.65
CA ARG A 135 -11.70 7.69 -12.85
C ARG A 135 -10.68 8.71 -12.33
N PRO A 136 -10.33 9.76 -13.06
CA PRO A 136 -9.45 10.81 -12.54
C PRO A 136 -9.96 11.39 -11.20
N PRO A 137 -9.05 11.84 -10.32
CA PRO A 137 -7.60 11.93 -10.51
C PRO A 137 -6.86 10.62 -10.26
N LEU A 138 -7.54 9.51 -9.88
CA LEU A 138 -6.86 8.24 -9.65
C LEU A 138 -6.28 7.68 -10.96
N GLN A 139 -5.10 7.08 -10.85
CA GLN A 139 -4.48 6.42 -12.00
C GLN A 139 -5.34 5.24 -12.46
N ASP A 140 -5.44 5.08 -13.77
CA ASP A 140 -6.16 4.00 -14.41
C ASP A 140 -5.17 3.07 -15.14
N HIS A 141 -4.91 1.94 -14.52
CA HIS A 141 -4.14 0.86 -15.14
C HIS A 141 -5.12 -0.06 -15.89
N ALA A 142 -5.70 0.43 -16.99
CA ALA A 142 -6.60 -0.35 -17.84
C ALA A 142 -5.94 -1.64 -18.36
N ASP A 143 -4.60 -1.64 -18.51
CA ASP A 143 -3.76 -2.82 -18.65
C ASP A 143 -2.93 -2.97 -17.36
N PRO A 144 -3.41 -3.75 -16.36
CA PRO A 144 -2.74 -3.89 -15.06
C PRO A 144 -1.32 -4.45 -15.13
N ALA A 145 -1.06 -5.40 -16.01
CA ALA A 145 0.28 -5.98 -16.17
C ALA A 145 1.28 -4.92 -16.65
N ARG A 146 0.91 -4.14 -17.66
CA ARG A 146 1.73 -3.04 -18.19
C ARG A 146 1.88 -1.90 -17.19
N GLY A 147 0.80 -1.53 -16.49
CA GLY A 147 0.84 -0.50 -15.44
C GLY A 147 1.79 -0.89 -14.31
N THR A 148 1.76 -2.16 -13.88
CA THR A 148 2.68 -2.68 -12.86
C THR A 148 4.12 -2.71 -13.36
N LEU A 149 4.36 -3.15 -14.61
CA LEU A 149 5.68 -3.14 -15.24
C LEU A 149 6.29 -1.74 -15.27
N ALA A 150 5.52 -0.72 -15.63
CA ALA A 150 6.00 0.66 -15.65
C ALA A 150 6.50 1.14 -14.27
N VAL A 151 5.85 0.71 -13.19
CA VAL A 151 6.30 0.98 -11.81
C VAL A 151 7.60 0.23 -11.50
N ILE A 152 7.69 -1.05 -11.90
CA ILE A 152 8.89 -1.87 -11.73
C ILE A 152 10.08 -1.21 -12.42
N GLU A 153 9.97 -0.89 -13.70
CA GLU A 153 11.07 -0.32 -14.50
C GLU A 153 11.55 1.03 -13.97
N ARG A 154 10.63 1.89 -13.52
CA ARG A 154 10.99 3.15 -12.89
C ARG A 154 11.84 2.95 -11.63
N ASN A 155 11.44 2.03 -10.76
CA ASN A 155 12.15 1.77 -9.49
C ASN A 155 13.44 0.96 -9.71
N ALA A 156 13.46 0.05 -10.68
CA ALA A 156 14.61 -0.79 -10.99
C ALA A 156 15.83 -0.01 -11.55
N ARG A 157 15.67 1.26 -11.90
CA ARG A 157 16.82 2.13 -12.26
C ARG A 157 17.85 2.21 -11.14
N SER A 158 17.43 2.03 -9.90
CA SER A 158 18.33 2.01 -8.73
C SER A 158 18.96 0.63 -8.46
N LEU A 159 18.61 -0.42 -9.20
CA LEU A 159 19.11 -1.78 -8.97
C LEU A 159 20.63 -1.88 -8.99
N PRO A 160 21.38 -1.28 -9.94
CA PRO A 160 22.83 -1.39 -9.94
C PRO A 160 23.52 -0.81 -8.70
N ALA A 161 22.95 0.28 -8.15
CA ALA A 161 23.47 0.93 -6.96
C ALA A 161 23.06 0.18 -5.66
N ALA A 162 21.84 -0.38 -5.64
CA ALA A 162 21.26 -0.98 -4.43
C ALA A 162 21.72 -2.43 -4.19
N CYS A 163 21.96 -3.21 -5.26
CA CYS A 163 22.26 -4.64 -5.18
C CYS A 163 23.72 -4.91 -5.59
N ALA A 164 24.59 -5.05 -4.60
CA ALA A 164 26.01 -5.31 -4.81
C ALA A 164 26.29 -6.76 -5.24
N ASP A 165 25.49 -7.73 -4.77
CA ASP A 165 25.64 -9.14 -5.15
C ASP A 165 25.25 -9.35 -6.62
N ALA A 166 26.18 -9.87 -7.41
CA ALA A 166 26.01 -10.04 -8.85
C ALA A 166 24.95 -11.13 -9.18
N GLY A 167 24.87 -12.19 -8.36
CA GLY A 167 23.89 -13.27 -8.55
C GLY A 167 22.47 -12.80 -8.24
N ALA A 168 22.27 -12.08 -7.14
CA ALA A 168 21.00 -11.47 -6.79
C ALA A 168 20.54 -10.45 -7.85
N ARG A 169 21.46 -9.60 -8.33
CA ARG A 169 21.19 -8.66 -9.40
C ARG A 169 20.76 -9.35 -10.68
N ALA A 170 21.52 -10.35 -11.14
CA ALA A 170 21.16 -11.11 -12.34
C ALA A 170 19.80 -11.82 -12.20
N ALA A 171 19.47 -12.33 -11.00
CA ALA A 171 18.19 -12.93 -10.72
C ALA A 171 17.04 -11.91 -10.84
N ILE A 172 17.19 -10.69 -10.33
CA ILE A 172 16.19 -9.62 -10.46
C ILE A 172 16.06 -9.17 -11.92
N GLU A 173 17.18 -9.02 -12.65
CA GLU A 173 17.18 -8.67 -14.08
C GLU A 173 16.44 -9.72 -14.92
N ALA A 174 16.62 -11.00 -14.63
CA ALA A 174 15.86 -12.08 -15.27
C ALA A 174 14.35 -11.97 -15.00
N GLU A 175 13.94 -11.57 -13.78
CA GLU A 175 12.54 -11.34 -13.47
C GLU A 175 11.97 -10.10 -14.21
N ILE A 176 12.77 -9.05 -14.37
CA ILE A 176 12.36 -7.88 -15.17
C ILE A 176 12.18 -8.27 -16.65
N ALA A 177 13.08 -9.10 -17.20
CA ALA A 177 12.94 -9.61 -18.55
C ALA A 177 11.66 -10.45 -18.72
N TRP A 178 11.39 -11.36 -17.76
CA TRP A 178 10.13 -12.10 -17.73
C TRP A 178 8.91 -11.16 -17.66
N ALA A 179 8.93 -10.13 -16.81
CA ALA A 179 7.82 -9.19 -16.64
C ALA A 179 7.50 -8.43 -17.94
N ARG A 180 8.54 -8.08 -18.73
CA ARG A 180 8.37 -7.47 -20.06
C ARG A 180 7.67 -8.40 -21.04
N GLY A 181 8.10 -9.66 -21.11
CA GLY A 181 7.44 -10.70 -21.93
C GLY A 181 5.99 -10.89 -21.50
N PHE A 182 5.74 -11.09 -20.20
CA PHE A 182 4.39 -11.26 -19.66
C PHE A 182 3.47 -10.08 -19.97
N ALA A 183 3.92 -8.84 -19.80
CA ALA A 183 3.13 -7.65 -20.11
C ALA A 183 2.84 -7.53 -21.61
N ALA A 184 3.78 -7.92 -22.48
CA ALA A 184 3.55 -7.95 -23.93
C ALA A 184 2.51 -9.00 -24.31
N ASP A 185 2.63 -10.21 -23.78
CA ASP A 185 1.72 -11.35 -24.05
C ASP A 185 0.32 -11.17 -23.46
N SER A 186 0.17 -10.24 -22.51
CA SER A 186 -1.08 -9.96 -21.79
C SER A 186 -1.89 -8.81 -22.39
N ARG A 187 -1.34 -8.07 -23.35
CA ARG A 187 -1.87 -6.79 -23.85
C ARG A 187 -3.35 -6.83 -24.23
N ASP A 188 -3.76 -7.88 -24.95
CA ASP A 188 -5.12 -7.98 -25.52
C ASP A 188 -5.99 -8.99 -24.74
N LYS A 189 -5.55 -9.38 -23.54
CA LYS A 189 -6.30 -10.33 -22.70
C LYS A 189 -7.19 -9.58 -21.72
N ASP A 190 -8.33 -10.18 -21.38
CA ASP A 190 -9.25 -9.65 -20.37
C ASP A 190 -8.59 -9.69 -18.97
N GLN A 191 -8.08 -8.55 -18.53
CA GLN A 191 -7.51 -8.35 -17.21
C GLN A 191 -8.53 -7.67 -16.31
N PRO A 192 -9.04 -8.33 -15.24
CA PRO A 192 -9.99 -7.72 -14.34
C PRO A 192 -9.43 -6.45 -13.70
N VAL A 193 -10.20 -5.37 -13.75
CA VAL A 193 -9.87 -4.07 -13.15
C VAL A 193 -10.90 -3.72 -12.09
N THR A 194 -10.45 -3.31 -10.92
CA THR A 194 -11.26 -2.82 -9.80
C THR A 194 -10.56 -1.61 -9.16
N LEU A 195 -11.17 -1.00 -8.16
CA LEU A 195 -10.44 -0.10 -7.26
C LEU A 195 -9.52 -0.95 -6.38
N VAL A 196 -8.20 -0.74 -6.46
CA VAL A 196 -7.19 -1.45 -5.66
C VAL A 196 -6.38 -0.47 -4.82
N MET A 197 -5.92 -0.91 -3.66
CA MET A 197 -5.21 -0.07 -2.70
C MET A 197 -3.70 -0.02 -2.94
N SER A 198 -3.18 -0.99 -3.67
CA SER A 198 -1.78 -1.12 -4.10
C SER A 198 -0.74 -1.32 -3.00
N ASP A 199 -1.03 -1.01 -1.74
CA ASP A 199 -0.09 -1.14 -0.61
C ASP A 199 -0.75 -1.87 0.57
N THR A 200 -1.25 -3.07 0.31
CA THR A 200 -2.08 -3.85 1.23
C THR A 200 -1.27 -4.78 2.16
N HIS A 201 -0.03 -4.38 2.54
CA HIS A 201 0.67 -5.13 3.57
C HIS A 201 -0.13 -5.11 4.89
N PRO A 202 -0.06 -6.19 5.72
CA PRO A 202 -0.91 -6.33 6.90
C PRO A 202 -0.84 -5.18 7.90
N GLY A 203 0.28 -4.47 7.99
CA GLY A 203 0.44 -3.30 8.85
C GLY A 203 -0.46 -2.10 8.50
N ASN A 204 -1.04 -2.08 7.30
CA ASN A 204 -2.00 -1.07 6.87
C ASN A 204 -3.45 -1.41 7.23
N PHE A 205 -3.67 -2.51 7.98
CA PHE A 205 -4.99 -2.87 8.48
C PHE A 205 -5.07 -2.72 10.00
N LEU A 206 -6.25 -2.35 10.47
CA LEU A 206 -6.63 -2.43 11.89
C LEU A 206 -7.85 -3.35 12.02
N ILE A 207 -7.86 -4.16 13.08
CA ILE A 207 -9.06 -4.90 13.49
C ILE A 207 -9.81 -4.01 14.47
N ASP A 208 -10.99 -3.55 14.06
CA ASP A 208 -11.86 -2.69 14.88
C ASP A 208 -12.51 -3.43 16.05
N ALA A 209 -13.24 -2.72 16.90
CA ALA A 209 -13.93 -3.30 18.05
C ALA A 209 -15.03 -4.31 17.67
N ARG A 210 -15.52 -4.27 16.42
CA ARG A 210 -16.52 -5.22 15.88
C ARG A 210 -15.85 -6.45 15.26
N GLY A 211 -14.53 -6.50 15.25
CA GLY A 211 -13.74 -7.58 14.67
C GLY A 211 -13.56 -7.49 13.15
N ASN A 212 -13.90 -6.37 12.51
CA ASN A 212 -13.69 -6.14 11.08
C ASN A 212 -12.27 -5.66 10.81
N ALA A 213 -11.69 -6.08 9.68
CA ALA A 213 -10.49 -5.43 9.16
C ALA A 213 -10.87 -4.12 8.46
N MET A 214 -10.18 -3.04 8.83
CA MET A 214 -10.28 -1.71 8.23
C MET A 214 -8.95 -1.37 7.58
N PHE A 215 -8.96 -0.99 6.31
CA PHE A 215 -7.77 -0.57 5.58
C PHE A 215 -7.53 0.93 5.76
N MET A 216 -6.33 1.31 6.25
CA MET A 216 -6.07 2.67 6.73
C MET A 216 -5.32 3.56 5.73
N ASP A 217 -4.46 2.98 4.88
CA ASP A 217 -3.56 3.75 4.00
C ASP A 217 -3.97 3.73 2.53
N VAL A 218 -5.03 4.48 2.21
CA VAL A 218 -5.66 4.49 0.88
C VAL A 218 -4.96 5.39 -0.15
N GLU A 219 -3.85 6.05 0.20
CA GLU A 219 -3.21 7.08 -0.64
C GLU A 219 -2.68 6.60 -1.98
N LYS A 220 -2.42 5.30 -2.10
CA LYS A 220 -1.89 4.66 -3.32
C LYS A 220 -2.98 3.95 -4.13
N ALA A 221 -4.25 4.26 -3.85
CA ALA A 221 -5.36 3.64 -4.58
C ALA A 221 -5.31 3.97 -6.07
N VAL A 222 -5.52 2.96 -6.91
CA VAL A 222 -5.58 3.07 -8.37
C VAL A 222 -6.69 2.17 -8.91
N TYR A 223 -7.07 2.32 -10.15
CA TYR A 223 -7.84 1.29 -10.85
C TYR A 223 -6.86 0.30 -11.48
N GLY A 224 -6.94 -0.97 -11.09
CA GLY A 224 -5.99 -2.00 -11.51
C GLY A 224 -6.45 -3.41 -11.13
N SER A 225 -5.55 -4.39 -11.25
CA SER A 225 -5.89 -5.78 -10.93
C SER A 225 -6.01 -6.01 -9.42
N PRO A 226 -7.12 -6.58 -8.93
CA PRO A 226 -7.25 -6.98 -7.53
C PRO A 226 -6.20 -8.00 -7.10
N ALA A 227 -5.61 -8.76 -8.03
CA ALA A 227 -4.54 -9.70 -7.73
C ALA A 227 -3.28 -9.04 -7.13
N ILE A 228 -3.05 -7.74 -7.39
CA ILE A 228 -1.96 -6.98 -6.78
C ILE A 228 -2.16 -6.89 -5.26
N ASP A 229 -3.36 -6.53 -4.82
CA ASP A 229 -3.67 -6.38 -3.40
C ASP A 229 -3.63 -7.73 -2.67
N LEU A 230 -4.14 -8.79 -3.31
CA LEU A 230 -4.09 -10.14 -2.75
C LEU A 230 -2.64 -10.63 -2.57
N ALA A 231 -1.81 -10.39 -3.58
CA ALA A 231 -0.40 -10.73 -3.52
C ALA A 231 0.30 -9.92 -2.42
N HIS A 232 0.08 -8.61 -2.39
CA HIS A 232 0.73 -7.72 -1.42
C HIS A 232 0.31 -8.01 0.03
N ALA A 233 -0.92 -8.50 0.27
CA ALA A 233 -1.37 -8.91 1.60
C ALA A 233 -0.71 -10.20 2.10
N THR A 234 -0.11 -11.02 1.23
CA THR A 234 0.36 -12.38 1.56
C THR A 234 1.80 -12.71 1.14
N LEU A 235 2.48 -11.81 0.43
CA LEU A 235 3.90 -11.99 0.09
C LEU A 235 4.77 -11.85 1.34
N TYR A 236 5.82 -12.66 1.44
CA TYR A 236 6.81 -12.57 2.50
C TYR A 236 7.30 -11.13 2.70
N THR A 237 7.67 -10.44 1.61
CA THR A 237 8.16 -9.05 1.66
C THR A 237 7.13 -8.04 2.19
N SER A 238 5.90 -8.45 2.39
CA SER A 238 4.82 -7.60 2.92
C SER A 238 4.41 -8.02 4.33
N THR A 239 4.35 -9.34 4.58
CA THR A 239 3.90 -9.86 5.88
C THR A 239 4.95 -9.75 6.98
N VAL A 240 6.22 -9.51 6.63
CA VAL A 240 7.29 -9.24 7.60
C VAL A 240 7.62 -7.74 7.74
N TRP A 241 7.00 -6.87 6.91
CA TRP A 241 7.30 -5.45 6.85
C TRP A 241 6.95 -4.67 8.12
N ASP A 242 5.80 -4.93 8.72
CA ASP A 242 5.37 -4.23 9.94
C ASP A 242 5.69 -5.06 11.18
N PRO A 243 6.51 -4.53 12.12
CA PRO A 243 6.91 -5.27 13.30
C PRO A 243 5.77 -5.62 14.27
N ASP A 244 4.60 -4.96 14.17
CA ASP A 244 3.45 -5.17 15.05
C ASP A 244 2.55 -6.33 14.60
N CYS A 245 2.66 -6.76 13.33
CA CYS A 245 1.88 -7.87 12.78
C CYS A 245 2.72 -8.83 11.91
N ARG A 246 4.02 -8.90 12.19
CA ARG A 246 4.96 -9.73 11.44
C ARG A 246 4.61 -11.21 11.50
N ALA A 247 4.56 -11.85 10.31
CA ALA A 247 4.39 -13.30 10.18
C ALA A 247 5.06 -13.83 8.90
N VAL A 248 5.54 -15.08 8.97
CA VAL A 248 5.90 -15.87 7.79
C VAL A 248 4.75 -16.83 7.53
N LEU A 249 4.07 -16.67 6.41
CA LEU A 249 2.90 -17.47 6.05
C LEU A 249 3.33 -18.79 5.41
N SER A 250 2.63 -19.87 5.75
CA SER A 250 2.72 -21.13 5.03
C SER A 250 2.02 -21.04 3.67
N ARG A 251 2.33 -21.97 2.76
CA ARG A 251 1.61 -22.10 1.48
C ARG A 251 0.10 -22.31 1.70
N GLU A 252 -0.30 -23.02 2.76
CA GLU A 252 -1.72 -23.25 3.08
C GLU A 252 -2.40 -21.99 3.61
N ASP A 253 -1.74 -21.20 4.44
CA ASP A 253 -2.27 -19.90 4.88
C ASP A 253 -2.58 -19.01 3.67
N VAL A 254 -1.65 -18.96 2.72
CA VAL A 254 -1.83 -18.17 1.48
C VAL A 254 -2.97 -18.74 0.64
N ARG A 255 -3.04 -20.06 0.41
CA ARG A 255 -4.17 -20.68 -0.33
C ARG A 255 -5.50 -20.41 0.35
N GLY A 256 -5.56 -20.55 1.69
CA GLY A 256 -6.75 -20.24 2.48
C GLY A 256 -7.22 -18.81 2.27
N PHE A 257 -6.31 -17.83 2.30
CA PHE A 257 -6.62 -16.44 2.04
C PHE A 257 -7.20 -16.20 0.64
N TYR A 258 -6.60 -16.78 -0.41
CA TYR A 258 -7.11 -16.63 -1.78
C TYR A 258 -8.48 -17.31 -1.94
N ARG A 259 -8.69 -18.48 -1.35
CA ARG A 259 -9.98 -19.20 -1.34
C ARG A 259 -11.06 -18.36 -0.65
N ASP A 260 -10.75 -17.80 0.51
CA ASP A 260 -11.66 -16.93 1.27
C ASP A 260 -12.05 -15.69 0.47
N TYR A 261 -11.09 -15.06 -0.20
CA TYR A 261 -11.35 -13.90 -1.05
C TYR A 261 -12.23 -14.26 -2.26
N LEU A 262 -11.85 -15.29 -3.01
CA LEU A 262 -12.58 -15.71 -4.22
C LEU A 262 -14.02 -16.14 -3.90
N GLY A 263 -14.27 -16.70 -2.72
CA GLY A 263 -15.61 -17.04 -2.25
C GLY A 263 -16.49 -15.86 -1.86
N ARG A 264 -15.92 -14.64 -1.77
CA ARG A 264 -16.63 -13.42 -1.36
C ARG A 264 -16.92 -12.43 -2.49
N ILE A 265 -16.34 -12.63 -3.66
CA ILE A 265 -16.54 -11.78 -4.83
C ILE A 265 -17.52 -12.44 -5.81
N ASP A 266 -17.98 -11.68 -6.81
CA ASP A 266 -18.83 -12.21 -7.88
C ASP A 266 -18.14 -13.44 -8.55
N PRO A 267 -18.87 -14.56 -8.77
CA PRO A 267 -18.31 -15.76 -9.38
C PRO A 267 -17.71 -15.53 -10.77
N GLY A 268 -18.31 -14.66 -11.58
CA GLY A 268 -17.78 -14.30 -12.90
C GLY A 268 -16.46 -13.54 -12.79
N LEU A 269 -16.35 -12.61 -11.84
CA LEU A 269 -15.09 -11.93 -11.54
C LEU A 269 -14.04 -12.91 -11.01
N ALA A 270 -14.42 -13.81 -10.11
CA ALA A 270 -13.52 -14.83 -9.57
C ALA A 270 -12.96 -15.72 -10.70
N GLN A 271 -13.80 -16.17 -11.63
CA GLN A 271 -13.38 -17.00 -12.76
C GLN A 271 -12.40 -16.26 -13.68
N ARG A 272 -12.66 -14.98 -13.99
CA ARG A 272 -11.77 -14.18 -14.84
C ARG A 272 -10.45 -13.83 -14.13
N LEU A 273 -10.46 -13.73 -12.80
CA LEU A 273 -9.28 -13.37 -12.02
C LEU A 273 -8.30 -14.53 -11.82
N LYS A 274 -8.77 -15.77 -11.72
CA LYS A 274 -7.93 -16.96 -11.45
C LYS A 274 -6.68 -17.06 -12.31
N PRO A 275 -6.72 -16.89 -13.64
CA PRO A 275 -5.52 -16.98 -14.48
C PRO A 275 -4.46 -15.91 -14.16
N TRP A 276 -4.87 -14.83 -13.51
CA TRP A 276 -4.00 -13.69 -13.19
C TRP A 276 -3.35 -13.77 -11.81
N LEU A 277 -3.82 -14.63 -10.92
CA LEU A 277 -3.37 -14.67 -9.52
C LEU A 277 -1.87 -14.94 -9.41
N ALA A 278 -1.38 -16.04 -10.01
CA ALA A 278 0.03 -16.42 -9.91
C ALA A 278 0.96 -15.43 -10.63
N PRO A 279 0.73 -15.05 -11.92
CA PRO A 279 1.62 -14.10 -12.59
C PRO A 279 1.60 -12.70 -11.94
N MET A 280 0.45 -12.22 -11.46
CA MET A 280 0.38 -10.93 -10.78
C MET A 280 1.03 -10.98 -9.40
N ARG A 281 1.04 -12.13 -8.71
CA ARG A 281 1.81 -12.32 -7.47
C ARG A 281 3.31 -12.17 -7.73
N ARG A 282 3.82 -12.78 -8.80
CA ARG A 282 5.22 -12.63 -9.23
C ARG A 282 5.56 -11.19 -9.59
N LEU A 283 4.70 -10.49 -10.34
CA LEU A 283 4.86 -9.05 -10.65
C LEU A 283 4.83 -8.19 -9.40
N THR A 284 3.96 -8.48 -8.43
CA THR A 284 3.84 -7.72 -7.19
C THR A 284 5.08 -7.88 -6.32
N TRP A 285 5.63 -9.10 -6.22
CA TRP A 285 6.92 -9.32 -5.57
C TRP A 285 8.03 -8.50 -6.24
N LEU A 286 8.13 -8.55 -7.57
CA LEU A 286 9.15 -7.80 -8.32
C LEU A 286 8.97 -6.29 -8.15
N ARG A 287 7.73 -5.79 -8.10
CA ARG A 287 7.43 -4.38 -7.80
C ARG A 287 7.96 -3.97 -6.42
N THR A 288 7.75 -4.81 -5.41
CA THR A 288 8.25 -4.55 -4.05
C THR A 288 9.78 -4.61 -4.00
N THR A 289 10.39 -5.59 -4.67
CA THR A 289 11.85 -5.72 -4.76
C THR A 289 12.49 -4.52 -5.48
N ALA A 290 11.91 -4.07 -6.58
CA ALA A 290 12.36 -2.87 -7.29
C ALA A 290 12.21 -1.60 -6.43
N TRP A 291 11.10 -1.49 -5.68
CA TRP A 291 10.93 -0.43 -4.69
C TRP A 291 11.99 -0.49 -3.59
N ALA A 292 12.31 -1.67 -3.08
CA ALA A 292 13.36 -1.87 -2.09
C ALA A 292 14.73 -1.40 -2.60
N CYS A 293 15.05 -1.65 -3.88
CA CYS A 293 16.28 -1.13 -4.50
C CYS A 293 16.29 0.41 -4.49
N ARG A 294 15.19 1.04 -4.90
CA ARG A 294 15.10 2.50 -4.90
C ARG A 294 15.20 3.05 -3.47
N PHE A 295 14.45 2.49 -2.54
CA PHE A 295 14.43 2.94 -1.14
C PHE A 295 15.83 2.82 -0.51
N LYS A 296 16.53 1.71 -0.78
CA LYS A 296 17.92 1.54 -0.32
C LYS A 296 18.82 2.65 -0.87
N ALA A 297 18.87 2.82 -2.19
CA ALA A 297 19.79 3.76 -2.84
C ALA A 297 19.45 5.25 -2.56
N GLU A 298 18.16 5.59 -2.44
CA GLU A 298 17.72 6.99 -2.31
C GLU A 298 17.50 7.44 -0.87
N VAL A 299 17.24 6.49 0.06
CA VAL A 299 16.89 6.80 1.44
C VAL A 299 17.90 6.22 2.42
N LEU A 300 18.10 4.90 2.42
CA LEU A 300 18.97 4.25 3.42
C LEU A 300 20.45 4.61 3.24
N ASP A 301 20.98 4.47 2.04
CA ASP A 301 22.40 4.70 1.76
C ASP A 301 22.77 6.19 1.87
N LYS A 302 21.76 7.09 1.83
CA LYS A 302 21.91 8.54 2.06
C LYS A 302 21.62 8.99 3.48
N GLY A 303 21.27 8.07 4.39
CA GLY A 303 20.94 8.40 5.77
C GLY A 303 19.66 9.25 5.95
N LEU A 304 18.71 9.17 5.02
CA LEU A 304 17.50 10.01 5.00
C LEU A 304 16.28 9.37 5.68
N LEU A 305 16.46 8.25 6.39
CA LEU A 305 15.34 7.52 7.02
C LEU A 305 14.78 8.19 8.29
N GLY A 306 15.07 9.46 8.55
CA GLY A 306 14.61 10.17 9.74
C GLY A 306 15.35 9.70 11.01
N ASP A 307 14.64 9.60 12.14
CA ASP A 307 15.25 9.09 13.38
C ASP A 307 15.62 7.60 13.22
N SER A 308 16.89 7.35 12.88
CA SER A 308 17.44 6.01 12.71
C SER A 308 17.40 5.17 14.00
N ALA A 309 17.18 5.77 15.15
CA ALA A 309 16.99 5.10 16.44
C ALA A 309 15.58 4.57 16.64
N SER A 310 14.60 4.99 15.84
CA SER A 310 13.25 4.47 15.98
C SER A 310 13.18 2.97 15.66
N ARG A 311 12.31 2.25 16.37
CA ARG A 311 12.08 0.81 16.15
C ARG A 311 11.69 0.52 14.69
N TYR A 312 10.81 1.36 14.13
CA TYR A 312 10.31 1.19 12.76
C TYR A 312 11.40 1.46 11.72
N ALA A 313 12.22 2.49 11.90
CA ALA A 313 13.31 2.80 10.98
C ALA A 313 14.34 1.67 10.93
N ARG A 314 14.76 1.13 12.08
CA ARG A 314 15.67 -0.01 12.15
C ARG A 314 15.08 -1.24 11.48
N HIS A 315 13.82 -1.57 11.81
CA HIS A 315 13.13 -2.73 11.21
C HIS A 315 12.99 -2.59 9.68
N ALA A 316 12.62 -1.41 9.19
CA ALA A 316 12.56 -1.14 7.75
C ALA A 316 13.90 -1.36 7.06
N ALA A 317 15.00 -0.87 7.65
CA ALA A 317 16.33 -1.09 7.12
C ALA A 317 16.73 -2.58 7.09
N ASP A 318 16.35 -3.34 8.12
CA ASP A 318 16.58 -4.81 8.17
C ASP A 318 15.77 -5.53 7.09
N CYS A 319 14.49 -5.19 6.92
CA CYS A 319 13.65 -5.74 5.87
C CYS A 319 14.23 -5.48 4.46
N ILE A 320 14.68 -4.25 4.20
CA ILE A 320 15.27 -3.92 2.89
C ILE A 320 16.54 -4.74 2.62
N ARG A 321 17.40 -4.93 3.62
CA ARG A 321 18.58 -5.79 3.48
C ARG A 321 18.21 -7.25 3.21
N ASP A 322 17.21 -7.76 3.91
CA ASP A 322 16.71 -9.12 3.73
C ASP A 322 16.10 -9.32 2.33
N TYR A 323 15.24 -8.40 1.87
CA TYR A 323 14.57 -8.50 0.56
C TYR A 323 15.55 -8.54 -0.62
N LEU A 324 16.71 -7.91 -0.47
CA LEU A 324 17.74 -7.87 -1.49
C LEU A 324 18.84 -8.93 -1.27
N SER A 325 18.71 -9.79 -0.26
CA SER A 325 19.65 -10.87 -0.02
C SER A 325 19.50 -12.00 -1.08
N PRO A 326 20.61 -12.62 -1.52
CA PRO A 326 20.56 -13.75 -2.45
C PRO A 326 19.65 -14.89 -1.97
N ALA A 327 19.67 -15.18 -0.66
CA ALA A 327 18.88 -16.26 -0.07
C ALA A 327 17.35 -15.98 -0.17
N THR A 328 16.90 -14.78 0.20
CA THR A 328 15.50 -14.39 0.14
C THR A 328 15.00 -14.33 -1.30
N ILE A 329 15.81 -13.78 -2.23
CA ILE A 329 15.47 -13.75 -3.66
C ILE A 329 15.32 -15.17 -4.21
N ALA A 330 16.25 -16.07 -3.92
CA ALA A 330 16.17 -17.47 -4.36
C ALA A 330 14.97 -18.20 -3.76
N HIS A 331 14.71 -18.00 -2.46
CA HIS A 331 13.57 -18.59 -1.76
C HIS A 331 12.24 -18.16 -2.40
N LEU A 332 12.04 -16.88 -2.64
CA LEU A 332 10.78 -16.38 -3.20
C LEU A 332 10.62 -16.77 -4.67
N ARG A 333 11.68 -16.76 -5.47
CA ARG A 333 11.64 -17.24 -6.86
C ARG A 333 11.28 -18.72 -6.97
N ALA A 334 11.55 -19.52 -5.94
CA ALA A 334 11.14 -20.92 -5.93
C ALA A 334 9.61 -21.10 -5.92
N GLU A 335 8.80 -20.06 -5.59
CA GLU A 335 7.35 -20.12 -5.74
C GLU A 335 6.90 -20.36 -7.20
N TRP A 336 7.64 -19.87 -8.18
CA TRP A 336 7.28 -20.00 -9.61
C TRP A 336 8.33 -20.68 -10.50
N LEU A 337 9.58 -20.82 -10.04
CA LEU A 337 10.64 -21.52 -10.76
C LEU A 337 11.03 -22.86 -10.14
N GLY A 338 10.49 -23.21 -8.98
CA GLY A 338 10.75 -24.48 -8.33
C GLY A 338 10.10 -25.68 -9.05
N ALA A 339 10.51 -26.90 -8.65
CA ALA A 339 9.96 -28.14 -9.21
C ALA A 339 8.44 -28.27 -9.00
N GLU A 340 7.93 -27.70 -7.90
CA GLU A 340 6.51 -27.62 -7.58
C GLU A 340 6.07 -26.15 -7.49
N PRO A 341 5.72 -25.52 -8.63
CA PRO A 341 5.25 -24.14 -8.64
C PRO A 341 4.03 -23.95 -7.71
N PHE A 342 3.99 -22.82 -7.03
CA PHE A 342 2.91 -22.52 -6.11
C PHE A 342 1.63 -22.16 -6.88
N ARG A 343 0.59 -22.97 -6.72
CA ARG A 343 -0.73 -22.78 -7.34
C ARG A 343 -1.68 -22.08 -6.37
N LEU A 344 -2.50 -21.17 -6.90
CA LEU A 344 -3.44 -20.30 -6.17
C LEU A 344 -4.89 -20.49 -6.63
N ASP A 345 -5.15 -21.49 -7.44
CA ASP A 345 -6.46 -21.87 -8.01
C ASP A 345 -7.25 -22.83 -7.11
#